data_5776390f59aa7f830c485daf0c453669
#
_entry.id   5776390f59aa7f830c485daf0c453669
#
_cell.length_a   1.000
_cell.length_b   1.000
_cell.length_c   1.000
_cell.angle_alpha   90.00
_cell.angle_beta   90.00
_cell.angle_gamma   90.00
#
_symmetry.space_group_name_H-M   'P 1'
#
loop_
_entity.id
_entity.type
_entity.pdbx_description
1 polymer ?
#
loop_
_entity_poly.entity_id
_entity_poly.type
_entity_poly.pdbx_seq_one_letter_code
_entity_poly.pdbx_strand_id
1 'polypeptide(L)'
;MPNDILCDILKNPNEFQKTMLKKLHINTPLIESLILGEGLNSRVWLKMDTLQPSGSFKIRGIGHAMMHYVNEGATEFVAAS
;
A
#
# COMPACT_ATOMS: atom_id res chain seq x y z
N MET A 1 -9.16 -9.51 0.75
CA MET A 1 -7.99 -8.99 0.15
C MET A 1 -7.11 -8.21 1.09
N PRO A 2 -6.99 -6.89 1.02
CA PRO A 2 -6.08 -6.18 1.93
C PRO A 2 -6.40 -6.41 3.40
N ASN A 3 -7.68 -6.53 3.74
CA ASN A 3 -8.11 -6.78 5.11
C ASN A 3 -7.68 -8.15 5.61
N ASP A 4 -7.63 -9.15 4.72
CA ASP A 4 -7.24 -10.50 5.09
C ASP A 4 -5.77 -10.56 5.47
N ILE A 5 -4.90 -9.82 4.76
CA ILE A 5 -3.48 -9.74 5.07
C ILE A 5 -3.27 -9.16 6.47
N LEU A 6 -3.97 -8.08 6.80
CA LEU A 6 -3.86 -7.43 8.10
C LEU A 6 -4.39 -8.32 9.21
N CYS A 7 -5.49 -9.02 8.98
CA CYS A 7 -6.04 -9.95 9.96
C CYS A 7 -5.08 -11.10 10.25
N ASP A 8 -4.46 -11.66 9.22
CA ASP A 8 -3.50 -12.74 9.39
C ASP A 8 -2.27 -12.28 10.15
N ILE A 9 -1.78 -11.08 9.86
CA ILE A 9 -0.65 -10.48 10.57
C ILE A 9 -0.97 -10.36 12.07
N LEU A 10 -2.16 -9.87 12.40
CA LEU A 10 -2.55 -9.65 13.80
C LEU A 10 -2.82 -10.94 14.56
N LYS A 11 -3.26 -12.00 13.86
CA LYS A 11 -3.54 -13.29 14.49
C LYS A 11 -2.31 -14.13 14.73
N ASN A 12 -1.24 -13.90 13.96
CA ASN A 12 -0.05 -14.74 14.01
C ASN A 12 1.20 -13.88 14.18
N PRO A 13 1.70 -13.73 15.44
CA PRO A 13 2.87 -12.88 15.70
C PRO A 13 4.13 -13.25 14.92
N ASN A 14 4.32 -14.54 14.64
CA ASN A 14 5.49 -15.00 13.88
C ASN A 14 5.42 -14.58 12.41
N GLU A 15 4.25 -14.71 11.81
CA GLU A 15 4.01 -14.22 10.45
C GLU A 15 4.15 -12.70 10.41
N PHE A 16 3.75 -12.07 11.48
CA PHE A 16 3.86 -10.64 11.67
C PHE A 16 5.31 -10.15 11.56
N GLN A 17 6.23 -10.78 12.30
CA GLN A 17 7.64 -10.43 12.23
C GLN A 17 8.21 -10.60 10.85
N LYS A 18 7.82 -11.64 10.14
CA LYS A 18 8.21 -11.85 8.74
C LYS A 18 7.66 -10.75 7.84
N THR A 19 6.43 -10.33 8.08
CA THR A 19 5.76 -9.31 7.28
C THR A 19 6.33 -7.92 7.53
N MET A 20 6.85 -7.65 8.72
CA MET A 20 7.50 -6.39 9.05
C MET A 20 8.71 -6.11 8.17
N LEU A 21 9.34 -7.14 7.63
CA LEU A 21 10.46 -7.01 6.69
C LEU A 21 9.97 -6.79 5.26
N LYS A 22 8.66 -6.84 5.03
CA LYS A 22 8.06 -6.69 3.71
C LYS A 22 7.16 -5.46 3.68
N LYS A 23 7.14 -4.81 2.53
CA LYS A 23 6.21 -3.71 2.29
C LYS A 23 4.81 -4.28 2.04
N LEU A 24 3.78 -3.62 2.52
CA LEU A 24 2.39 -4.01 2.28
C LEU A 24 1.94 -3.65 0.88
N HIS A 25 2.56 -2.64 0.27
CA HIS A 25 2.25 -2.26 -1.10
C HIS A 25 3.10 -3.06 -2.09
N ILE A 26 2.63 -3.09 -3.33
CA ILE A 26 3.36 -3.73 -4.43
C ILE A 26 3.99 -2.68 -5.34
N ASN A 27 4.95 -3.11 -6.15
CA ASN A 27 5.53 -2.27 -7.17
C ASN A 27 4.60 -2.27 -8.38
N THR A 28 4.00 -1.12 -8.67
CA THR A 28 3.03 -0.98 -9.75
C THR A 28 3.67 -0.38 -11.01
N PRO A 29 3.09 -0.63 -12.20
CA PRO A 29 3.62 -0.09 -13.44
C PRO A 29 3.62 1.43 -13.50
N LEU A 30 4.59 1.97 -14.23
CA LEU A 30 4.64 3.37 -14.60
C LEU A 30 4.38 3.42 -16.11
N ILE A 31 3.28 4.03 -16.51
CA ILE A 31 2.80 4.01 -17.89
C ILE A 31 2.69 5.43 -18.43
N GLU A 32 3.23 5.67 -19.61
CA GLU A 32 3.09 6.98 -20.25
C GLU A 32 1.67 7.14 -20.81
N SER A 33 1.02 8.26 -20.49
CA SER A 33 -0.27 8.62 -21.06
C SER A 33 -0.05 9.57 -22.25
N LEU A 34 -0.16 9.05 -23.45
CA LEU A 34 0.02 9.87 -24.65
C LEU A 34 -1.12 10.88 -24.80
N ILE A 35 -2.32 10.51 -24.42
CA ILE A 35 -3.49 11.38 -24.51
C ILE A 35 -3.34 12.60 -23.62
N LEU A 36 -2.98 12.40 -22.34
CA LEU A 36 -2.77 13.52 -21.43
C LEU A 36 -1.56 14.34 -21.81
N GLY A 37 -0.52 13.70 -22.31
CA GLY A 37 0.67 14.39 -22.78
C GLY A 37 0.38 15.33 -23.94
N GLU A 38 -0.41 14.90 -24.89
CA GLU A 38 -0.85 15.72 -26.01
C GLU A 38 -1.64 16.95 -25.52
N GLY A 39 -2.63 16.72 -24.67
CA GLY A 39 -3.46 17.78 -24.14
C GLY A 39 -2.70 18.83 -23.35
N LEU A 40 -1.64 18.43 -22.66
CA LEU A 40 -0.83 19.31 -21.81
C LEU A 40 0.46 19.77 -22.47
N ASN A 41 0.74 19.32 -23.69
CA ASN A 41 1.99 19.58 -24.42
C ASN A 41 3.20 19.20 -23.55
N SER A 42 3.13 18.06 -22.88
CA SER A 42 4.14 17.56 -21.96
C SER A 42 4.15 16.05 -21.96
N ARG A 43 5.14 15.45 -21.31
CA ARG A 43 5.12 14.01 -21.06
C ARG A 43 4.44 13.76 -19.72
N VAL A 44 3.46 12.87 -19.73
CA VAL A 44 2.69 12.53 -18.53
C VAL A 44 2.82 11.04 -18.26
N TRP A 45 3.24 10.71 -17.04
CA TRP A 45 3.41 9.34 -16.60
C TRP A 45 2.42 9.03 -15.50
N LEU A 46 1.79 7.87 -15.59
CA LEU A 46 0.81 7.42 -14.61
C LEU A 46 1.43 6.30 -13.79
N LYS A 47 1.57 6.52 -12.48
CA LYS A 47 1.91 5.46 -11.53
C LYS A 47 0.62 4.75 -11.17
N MET A 48 0.49 3.49 -11.59
CA MET A 48 -0.80 2.79 -11.56
C MET A 48 -1.11 2.21 -10.18
N ASP A 49 -1.26 3.07 -9.18
CA ASP A 49 -1.54 2.64 -7.82
C ASP A 49 -2.99 2.20 -7.58
N THR A 50 -3.85 2.31 -8.59
CA THR A 50 -5.14 1.63 -8.57
C THR A 50 -4.98 0.11 -8.56
N LEU A 51 -3.82 -0.40 -8.95
CA LEU A 51 -3.50 -1.83 -8.93
C LEU A 51 -2.97 -2.31 -7.58
N GLN A 52 -2.82 -1.42 -6.60
CA GLN A 52 -2.44 -1.83 -5.26
C GLN A 52 -3.50 -2.77 -4.66
N PRO A 53 -3.11 -3.67 -3.72
CA PRO A 53 -4.08 -4.55 -3.06
C PRO A 53 -5.25 -3.81 -2.43
N SER A 54 -5.02 -2.58 -1.96
CA SER A 54 -6.07 -1.73 -1.37
C SER A 54 -6.84 -0.92 -2.42
N GLY A 55 -6.42 -0.94 -3.67
CA GLY A 55 -7.05 -0.20 -4.75
C GLY A 55 -6.64 1.26 -4.87
N SER A 56 -5.73 1.74 -4.03
CA SER A 56 -5.27 3.13 -4.09
C SER A 56 -3.83 3.27 -3.58
N PHE A 57 -3.24 4.45 -3.81
CA PHE A 57 -1.89 4.76 -3.37
C PHE A 57 -1.75 4.82 -1.84
N LYS A 58 -2.83 4.95 -1.12
CA LYS A 58 -2.82 5.16 0.33
C LYS A 58 -2.09 4.05 1.08
N ILE A 59 -2.09 2.84 0.54
CA ILE A 59 -1.41 1.71 1.19
C ILE A 59 0.09 1.97 1.38
N ARG A 60 0.71 2.80 0.54
CA ARG A 60 2.14 3.12 0.68
C ARG A 60 2.43 3.81 2.01
N GLY A 61 1.68 4.86 2.33
CA GLY A 61 1.86 5.59 3.58
C GLY A 61 1.20 4.91 4.77
N ILE A 62 -0.04 4.46 4.62
CA ILE A 62 -0.79 3.82 5.70
C ILE A 62 -0.15 2.49 6.08
N GLY A 63 0.28 1.70 5.10
CA GLY A 63 0.96 0.44 5.37
C GLY A 63 2.24 0.66 6.15
N HIS A 64 3.03 1.65 5.77
CA HIS A 64 4.26 2.00 6.47
C HIS A 64 3.97 2.44 7.92
N ALA A 65 2.98 3.30 8.10
CA ALA A 65 2.57 3.77 9.42
C ALA A 65 2.08 2.63 10.30
N MET A 66 1.26 1.74 9.76
CA MET A 66 0.78 0.58 10.51
C MET A 66 1.91 -0.31 10.95
N MET A 67 2.85 -0.61 10.07
CA MET A 67 4.01 -1.44 10.41
C MET A 67 4.87 -0.79 11.48
N HIS A 68 5.01 0.53 11.44
CA HIS A 68 5.73 1.28 12.46
C HIS A 68 5.07 1.13 13.83
N TYR A 69 3.76 1.36 13.92
CA TYR A 69 3.06 1.27 15.21
C TYR A 69 2.99 -0.15 15.73
N VAL A 70 2.85 -1.10 14.86
CA VAL A 70 2.89 -2.50 15.23
C VAL A 70 4.24 -2.87 15.84
N ASN A 71 5.32 -2.38 15.23
CA ASN A 71 6.66 -2.61 15.74
C ASN A 71 6.84 -2.00 17.14
N GLU A 72 6.05 -0.98 17.46
CA GLU A 72 6.04 -0.35 18.79
C GLU A 72 5.05 -1.03 19.76
N GLY A 73 4.41 -2.12 19.35
CA GLY A 73 3.54 -2.90 20.22
C GLY A 73 2.05 -2.68 20.05
N ALA A 74 1.63 -1.91 19.05
CA ALA A 74 0.22 -1.72 18.78
C ALA A 74 -0.41 -3.03 18.31
N THR A 75 -1.58 -3.37 18.87
CA THR A 75 -2.30 -4.60 18.54
C THR A 75 -3.70 -4.33 17.99
N GLU A 76 -4.11 -3.07 17.92
CA GLU A 76 -5.46 -2.71 17.50
C GLU A 76 -5.39 -1.44 16.65
N PHE A 77 -6.14 -1.43 15.57
CA PHE A 77 -6.20 -0.30 14.64
C PHE A 77 -7.65 0.01 14.32
N VAL A 78 -7.95 1.30 14.20
CA VAL A 78 -9.28 1.78 13.82
C VAL A 78 -9.13 2.58 12.52
N ALA A 79 -9.94 2.23 11.54
CA ALA A 79 -9.97 2.93 10.27
C ALA A 79 -11.15 3.90 10.25
N ALA A 80 -10.87 5.17 9.97
CA ALA A 80 -11.89 6.17 9.68
C ALA A 80 -12.11 6.16 8.17
N SER A 81 -13.29 5.81 7.75
CA SER A 81 -13.64 5.77 6.34
C SER A 81 -14.38 7.00 5.87
#